data_41f4878db4c4aa7314fd1d013c29b2d3
#
_entry.id   41f4878db4c4aa7314fd1d013c29b2d3
#
_cell.length_a   1.000
_cell.length_b   1.000
_cell.length_c   1.000
_cell.angle_alpha   90.00
_cell.angle_beta   90.00
_cell.angle_gamma   90.00
#
_symmetry.space_group_name_H-M   'P 1'
#
loop_
_entity.id
_entity.type
_entity.pdbx_description
1 polymer ?
#
loop_
_entity_poly.entity_id
_entity_poly.type
_entity_poly.pdbx_seq_one_letter_code
_entity_poly.pdbx_strand_id
1 'polypeptide(L)'
;MAMSSFLLFVDITVILMLCISLCHGAVEDDRKVYIAYLGAAPDREDIATSQHSAMLQSLSTLSSVENYLIKSYKRSFNGFAAKLTNEEAKKLASFKEVVSVFPSKVYHLQTTRSWDFLGLNQTVKRNATAESNVIVGVLDTGIWPESDSFSDEGFGPPPKKWKGACKGGQNFTCNNKLIGARAYHSDSARDTEGHGTHTASTAAGNNVVNASFDGLAEGIARGGVPSARIAAYKVCSGILCLSEDILAGFDDAIADGVDLISVSLGLEIPVDLYLDPVAIGAFHAAEKGVLVLQSAGNSGTTGFQSVSSVAPWILSVAASTTDRLFVDKAVLGNGWKTLTGFSVNSFSLNRTKVPLVYGLQVTSSCDEADARACYSYCLNKTLVKNKIVLCDVMNGVNAAYDAGALGLITKYQVENVSFVVPLSAITLSSKDYDLVISYHNSTKEPIAEILRSETIKDKFAPIVASFSSRGPNAFVPEILKARIGLITRPDISAPGVDILAAYSPVASPSTTTTDPRRVKYNIISGTSMSCPHVAGVAAYVKTFHPHWSPSAVKSALMTTAFPMDAPRNQGAEFAYGSGHINPVKAIDPGLVYDTVEGDNIRF
;
A
#
# COMPACT_ATOMS: atom_id res chain seq x y z
N MET A 1 -27.61 -64.05 37.72
CA MET A 1 -26.29 -63.34 37.71
C MET A 1 -25.42 -63.64 36.47
N ALA A 2 -25.57 -64.74 35.75
CA ALA A 2 -24.71 -65.09 34.59
C ALA A 2 -25.07 -64.35 33.27
N MET A 3 -26.30 -63.87 33.12
CA MET A 3 -26.74 -63.18 31.90
C MET A 3 -26.31 -61.70 31.82
N SER A 4 -26.13 -61.08 32.98
CA SER A 4 -25.69 -59.67 33.07
C SER A 4 -24.20 -59.47 32.73
N SER A 5 -23.37 -60.48 33.04
CA SER A 5 -21.91 -60.45 32.77
C SER A 5 -21.59 -60.68 31.30
N PHE A 6 -22.45 -61.45 30.58
CA PHE A 6 -22.25 -61.71 29.16
C PHE A 6 -22.59 -60.49 28.29
N LEU A 7 -23.63 -59.74 28.63
CA LEU A 7 -23.99 -58.49 27.96
C LEU A 7 -22.92 -57.42 28.15
N LEU A 8 -22.34 -57.32 29.34
CA LEU A 8 -21.25 -56.37 29.64
C LEU A 8 -19.97 -56.66 28.83
N PHE A 9 -19.67 -57.96 28.61
CA PHE A 9 -18.50 -58.38 27.81
C PHE A 9 -18.70 -58.10 26.31
N VAL A 10 -19.92 -58.27 25.79
CA VAL A 10 -20.25 -57.96 24.38
C VAL A 10 -20.20 -56.45 24.13
N ASP A 11 -20.71 -55.64 25.06
CA ASP A 11 -20.65 -54.20 24.96
C ASP A 11 -19.20 -53.65 25.02
N ILE A 12 -18.34 -54.19 25.89
CA ILE A 12 -16.92 -53.81 25.98
C ILE A 12 -16.16 -54.22 24.71
N THR A 13 -16.42 -55.39 24.14
CA THR A 13 -15.78 -55.83 22.87
C THR A 13 -16.25 -55.04 21.67
N VAL A 14 -17.51 -54.64 21.61
CA VAL A 14 -18.04 -53.77 20.54
C VAL A 14 -17.49 -52.35 20.67
N ILE A 15 -17.39 -51.84 21.89
CA ILE A 15 -16.76 -50.51 22.15
C ILE A 15 -15.27 -50.56 21.82
N LEU A 16 -14.54 -51.63 22.16
CA LEU A 16 -13.13 -51.80 21.78
C LEU A 16 -12.93 -51.91 20.26
N MET A 17 -13.80 -52.65 19.57
CA MET A 17 -13.76 -52.72 18.09
C MET A 17 -14.15 -51.41 17.42
N LEU A 18 -15.10 -50.67 17.96
CA LEU A 18 -15.42 -49.31 17.52
C LEU A 18 -14.28 -48.33 17.80
N CYS A 19 -13.64 -48.39 18.95
CA CYS A 19 -12.44 -47.58 19.26
C CYS A 19 -11.26 -47.94 18.35
N ILE A 20 -11.05 -49.22 18.02
CA ILE A 20 -10.00 -49.66 17.09
C ILE A 20 -10.34 -49.22 15.65
N SER A 21 -11.61 -49.23 15.24
CA SER A 21 -12.05 -48.68 13.93
C SER A 21 -11.98 -47.17 13.87
N LEU A 22 -12.20 -46.47 14.98
CA LEU A 22 -12.04 -45.00 15.07
C LEU A 22 -10.58 -44.56 15.21
N CYS A 23 -9.69 -45.42 15.69
CA CYS A 23 -8.24 -45.19 15.71
C CYS A 23 -7.56 -45.51 14.35
N HIS A 24 -8.26 -46.09 13.37
CA HIS A 24 -7.88 -45.98 11.97
C HIS A 24 -8.40 -44.64 11.39
N GLY A 25 -8.23 -43.56 12.17
CA GLY A 25 -8.33 -42.20 11.67
C GLY A 25 -7.44 -42.09 10.45
N ALA A 26 -7.99 -41.60 9.36
CA ALA A 26 -7.26 -41.26 8.17
C ALA A 26 -5.91 -40.67 8.55
N VAL A 27 -4.83 -41.36 8.21
CA VAL A 27 -3.49 -40.76 8.22
C VAL A 27 -3.63 -39.60 7.25
N GLU A 28 -3.73 -38.41 7.79
CA GLU A 28 -3.74 -37.18 7.01
C GLU A 28 -2.49 -37.27 6.17
N ASP A 29 -2.65 -37.30 4.85
CA ASP A 29 -1.54 -37.48 3.91
C ASP A 29 -0.63 -36.25 4.01
N ASP A 30 0.35 -36.29 4.90
CA ASP A 30 1.30 -35.17 5.22
C ASP A 30 2.26 -34.89 4.04
N ARG A 31 1.84 -35.25 2.82
CA ARG A 31 2.57 -35.06 1.59
C ARG A 31 2.37 -33.66 1.04
N LYS A 32 3.50 -32.99 0.79
CA LYS A 32 3.57 -31.69 0.14
C LYS A 32 4.18 -31.84 -1.25
N VAL A 33 3.96 -30.86 -2.08
CA VAL A 33 4.58 -30.83 -3.40
C VAL A 33 6.03 -30.37 -3.24
N TYR A 34 6.98 -31.21 -3.68
CA TYR A 34 8.39 -30.89 -3.77
C TYR A 34 8.84 -30.90 -5.23
N ILE A 35 9.83 -30.04 -5.53
CA ILE A 35 10.51 -29.98 -6.82
C ILE A 35 11.90 -30.58 -6.63
N ALA A 36 12.24 -31.59 -7.43
CA ALA A 36 13.58 -32.14 -7.56
C ALA A 36 14.22 -31.58 -8.84
N TYR A 37 15.31 -30.87 -8.70
CA TYR A 37 16.11 -30.34 -9.81
C TYR A 37 17.35 -31.17 -10.02
N LEU A 38 17.54 -31.66 -11.26
CA LEU A 38 18.61 -32.58 -11.65
C LEU A 38 19.62 -31.96 -12.60
N GLY A 39 19.50 -30.64 -12.92
CA GLY A 39 20.45 -29.92 -13.77
C GLY A 39 20.05 -29.88 -15.24
N ALA A 40 21.01 -30.06 -16.15
CA ALA A 40 20.78 -29.93 -17.59
C ALA A 40 19.88 -31.05 -18.13
N ALA A 41 19.09 -30.74 -19.17
CA ALA A 41 18.25 -31.71 -19.84
C ALA A 41 19.13 -32.79 -20.51
N PRO A 42 18.72 -34.07 -20.45
CA PRO A 42 19.38 -35.11 -21.22
C PRO A 42 19.05 -34.98 -22.72
N ASP A 43 19.88 -35.57 -23.57
CA ASP A 43 19.73 -35.48 -25.03
C ASP A 43 18.39 -36.07 -25.55
N ARG A 44 17.72 -36.86 -24.76
CA ARG A 44 16.46 -37.52 -25.10
C ARG A 44 15.45 -37.41 -23.95
N GLU A 45 14.23 -36.94 -24.26
CA GLU A 45 13.14 -36.73 -23.29
C GLU A 45 12.62 -38.00 -22.59
N ASP A 46 12.68 -39.15 -23.26
CA ASP A 46 12.24 -40.45 -22.71
C ASP A 46 13.17 -40.93 -21.58
N ILE A 47 14.46 -40.63 -21.67
CA ILE A 47 15.44 -40.93 -20.63
C ILE A 47 15.10 -40.18 -19.34
N ALA A 48 14.78 -38.88 -19.43
CA ALA A 48 14.39 -38.08 -18.26
C ALA A 48 13.15 -38.65 -17.57
N THR A 49 12.13 -38.99 -18.32
CA THR A 49 10.88 -39.54 -17.76
C THR A 49 11.10 -40.85 -17.04
N SER A 50 11.90 -41.74 -17.64
CA SER A 50 12.26 -43.04 -17.03
C SER A 50 13.10 -42.86 -15.75
N GLN A 51 14.04 -41.91 -15.74
CA GLN A 51 14.84 -41.55 -14.58
C GLN A 51 13.99 -41.01 -13.42
N HIS A 52 13.05 -40.09 -13.69
CA HIS A 52 12.14 -39.56 -12.68
C HIS A 52 11.27 -40.64 -12.04
N SER A 53 10.73 -41.55 -12.85
CA SER A 53 9.92 -42.67 -12.37
C SER A 53 10.76 -43.63 -11.51
N ALA A 54 11.97 -43.96 -11.95
CA ALA A 54 12.88 -44.84 -11.20
C ALA A 54 13.29 -44.23 -9.85
N MET A 55 13.58 -42.93 -9.80
CA MET A 55 13.89 -42.21 -8.56
C MET A 55 12.72 -42.25 -7.57
N LEU A 56 11.50 -41.97 -8.03
CA LEU A 56 10.31 -42.04 -7.19
C LEU A 56 10.04 -43.48 -6.70
N GLN A 57 10.19 -44.49 -7.55
CA GLN A 57 10.06 -45.89 -7.15
C GLN A 57 11.06 -46.30 -6.06
N SER A 58 12.28 -45.75 -6.09
CA SER A 58 13.32 -46.07 -5.11
C SER A 58 13.05 -45.49 -3.71
N LEU A 59 12.07 -44.61 -3.56
CA LEU A 59 11.66 -44.06 -2.25
C LEU A 59 10.89 -45.06 -1.39
N SER A 60 10.54 -46.23 -1.93
CA SER A 60 10.01 -47.43 -1.26
C SER A 60 8.68 -47.31 -0.49
N THR A 61 8.11 -46.13 -0.35
CA THR A 61 6.83 -45.88 0.34
C THR A 61 5.68 -45.64 -0.63
N LEU A 62 5.96 -45.61 -1.95
CA LEU A 62 5.01 -45.24 -2.98
C LEU A 62 4.43 -46.50 -3.65
N SER A 63 3.14 -46.71 -3.51
CA SER A 63 2.42 -47.83 -4.12
C SER A 63 2.23 -47.71 -5.64
N SER A 64 2.28 -46.50 -6.17
CA SER A 64 2.18 -46.19 -7.61
C SER A 64 2.79 -44.79 -7.86
N VAL A 65 3.80 -44.69 -8.73
CA VAL A 65 4.48 -43.45 -9.09
C VAL A 65 3.54 -42.46 -9.76
N GLU A 66 2.58 -42.92 -10.52
CA GLU A 66 1.64 -42.10 -11.29
C GLU A 66 0.77 -41.19 -10.39
N ASN A 67 0.52 -41.63 -9.16
CA ASN A 67 -0.28 -40.86 -8.19
C ASN A 67 0.51 -39.70 -7.51
N TYR A 68 1.81 -39.76 -7.57
CA TYR A 68 2.68 -38.80 -6.86
C TYR A 68 3.43 -37.87 -7.78
N LEU A 69 3.76 -38.27 -9.01
CA LEU A 69 4.41 -37.44 -10.01
C LEU A 69 3.42 -36.41 -10.56
N ILE A 70 3.67 -35.14 -10.33
CA ILE A 70 2.81 -34.03 -10.80
C ILE A 70 3.26 -33.53 -12.16
N LYS A 71 4.58 -33.31 -12.32
CA LYS A 71 5.16 -32.72 -13.53
C LYS A 71 6.57 -33.28 -13.75
N SER A 72 6.91 -33.55 -15.00
CA SER A 72 8.26 -33.92 -15.44
C SER A 72 8.81 -32.79 -16.32
N TYR A 73 9.97 -32.24 -15.96
CA TYR A 73 10.70 -31.21 -16.70
C TYR A 73 11.80 -31.91 -17.51
N LYS A 74 11.79 -31.79 -18.83
CA LYS A 74 12.64 -32.60 -19.71
C LYS A 74 13.06 -31.92 -21.01
N ARG A 75 12.63 -30.67 -21.24
CA ARG A 75 12.93 -29.95 -22.49
C ARG A 75 14.16 -29.07 -22.40
N SER A 76 14.19 -28.18 -21.42
CA SER A 76 15.27 -27.20 -21.26
C SER A 76 16.17 -27.50 -20.08
N PHE A 77 15.66 -28.27 -19.12
CA PHE A 77 16.39 -28.76 -17.92
C PHE A 77 15.75 -30.05 -17.44
N ASN A 78 16.47 -30.75 -16.55
CA ASN A 78 16.05 -32.03 -15.97
C ASN A 78 15.52 -31.83 -14.55
N GLY A 79 14.35 -32.41 -14.26
CA GLY A 79 13.74 -32.34 -12.93
C GLY A 79 12.29 -32.77 -12.93
N PHE A 80 11.68 -32.81 -11.75
CA PHE A 80 10.26 -33.16 -11.62
C PHE A 80 9.64 -32.54 -10.36
N ALA A 81 8.32 -32.45 -10.35
CA ALA A 81 7.51 -32.11 -9.18
C ALA A 81 6.72 -33.35 -8.75
N ALA A 82 6.75 -33.67 -7.45
CA ALA A 82 6.03 -34.79 -6.88
C ALA A 82 5.47 -34.49 -5.48
N LYS A 83 4.41 -35.22 -5.10
CA LYS A 83 3.87 -35.20 -3.72
C LYS A 83 4.71 -36.13 -2.84
N LEU A 84 5.46 -35.55 -1.90
CA LEU A 84 6.39 -36.26 -1.03
C LEU A 84 6.19 -35.88 0.43
N THR A 85 6.50 -36.79 1.34
CA THR A 85 6.71 -36.47 2.74
C THR A 85 8.06 -35.75 2.90
N ASN A 86 8.26 -35.09 4.04
CA ASN A 86 9.52 -34.41 4.34
C ASN A 86 10.73 -35.40 4.35
N GLU A 87 10.52 -36.65 4.77
CA GLU A 87 11.56 -37.68 4.81
C GLU A 87 11.89 -38.21 3.40
N GLU A 88 10.88 -38.43 2.56
CA GLU A 88 11.07 -38.79 1.16
C GLU A 88 11.82 -37.70 0.39
N ALA A 89 11.49 -36.43 0.63
CA ALA A 89 12.19 -35.30 0.03
C ALA A 89 13.67 -35.24 0.46
N LYS A 90 13.98 -35.49 1.76
CA LYS A 90 15.36 -35.57 2.25
C LYS A 90 16.12 -36.74 1.63
N LYS A 91 15.48 -37.90 1.53
CA LYS A 91 16.07 -39.09 0.89
C LYS A 91 16.36 -38.81 -0.59
N LEU A 92 15.42 -38.19 -1.30
CA LEU A 92 15.61 -37.78 -2.71
C LEU A 92 16.77 -36.79 -2.86
N ALA A 93 16.91 -35.82 -1.95
CA ALA A 93 18.01 -34.85 -1.94
C ALA A 93 19.40 -35.47 -1.72
N SER A 94 19.47 -36.73 -1.21
CA SER A 94 20.74 -37.44 -1.02
C SER A 94 21.22 -38.22 -2.27
N PHE A 95 20.41 -38.25 -3.33
CA PHE A 95 20.81 -38.92 -4.57
C PHE A 95 21.87 -38.08 -5.32
N LYS A 96 22.87 -38.76 -5.85
CA LYS A 96 24.01 -38.10 -6.50
C LYS A 96 23.63 -37.29 -7.73
N GLU A 97 22.57 -37.66 -8.40
CA GLU A 97 22.04 -37.06 -9.62
C GLU A 97 21.15 -35.84 -9.31
N VAL A 98 20.80 -35.60 -8.04
CA VAL A 98 19.91 -34.53 -7.62
C VAL A 98 20.71 -33.33 -7.15
N VAL A 99 20.57 -32.20 -7.84
CA VAL A 99 21.21 -30.94 -7.49
C VAL A 99 20.56 -30.30 -6.28
N SER A 100 19.21 -30.29 -6.25
CA SER A 100 18.45 -29.75 -5.11
C SER A 100 17.04 -30.30 -5.06
N VAL A 101 16.48 -30.36 -3.83
CA VAL A 101 15.07 -30.65 -3.58
C VAL A 101 14.51 -29.55 -2.67
N PHE A 102 13.43 -28.93 -3.09
CA PHE A 102 12.79 -27.85 -2.33
C PHE A 102 11.27 -27.91 -2.44
N PRO A 103 10.53 -27.45 -1.40
CA PRO A 103 9.07 -27.42 -1.44
C PRO A 103 8.58 -26.47 -2.53
N SER A 104 7.53 -26.86 -3.24
CA SER A 104 6.83 -25.98 -4.17
C SER A 104 6.22 -24.81 -3.39
N LYS A 105 6.52 -23.60 -3.84
CA LYS A 105 5.97 -22.36 -3.28
C LYS A 105 4.89 -21.83 -4.21
N VAL A 106 3.86 -21.24 -3.64
CA VAL A 106 2.86 -20.52 -4.41
C VAL A 106 3.45 -19.14 -4.72
N TYR A 107 3.72 -18.88 -6.00
CA TYR A 107 4.08 -17.57 -6.50
C TYR A 107 2.79 -16.84 -6.88
N HIS A 108 2.62 -15.64 -6.38
CA HIS A 108 1.53 -14.77 -6.76
C HIS A 108 2.03 -13.76 -7.80
N LEU A 109 1.15 -13.34 -8.71
CA LEU A 109 1.43 -12.21 -9.58
C LEU A 109 1.74 -11.00 -8.70
N GLN A 110 2.97 -10.48 -8.81
CA GLN A 110 3.39 -9.32 -8.04
C GLN A 110 2.92 -8.07 -8.77
N THR A 111 1.92 -7.42 -8.20
CA THR A 111 1.49 -6.07 -8.55
C THR A 111 1.94 -5.12 -7.45
N THR A 112 1.77 -3.81 -7.63
CA THR A 112 1.97 -2.85 -6.55
C THR A 112 0.96 -3.01 -5.40
N ARG A 113 0.16 -4.05 -5.43
CA ARG A 113 -0.74 -4.63 -4.45
C ARG A 113 -2.07 -3.91 -4.29
N SER A 114 -2.13 -2.59 -4.19
CA SER A 114 -3.36 -1.88 -3.78
C SER A 114 -4.56 -2.19 -4.67
N TRP A 115 -4.38 -2.22 -5.98
CA TRP A 115 -5.46 -2.51 -6.94
C TRP A 115 -5.93 -3.96 -6.92
N ASP A 116 -5.01 -4.90 -6.73
CA ASP A 116 -5.35 -6.31 -6.58
C ASP A 116 -6.04 -6.59 -5.25
N PHE A 117 -5.63 -5.90 -4.19
CA PHE A 117 -6.30 -5.94 -2.90
C PHE A 117 -7.76 -5.45 -2.99
N LEU A 118 -8.01 -4.43 -3.81
CA LEU A 118 -9.36 -3.93 -4.13
C LEU A 118 -10.16 -4.87 -5.05
N GLY A 119 -9.57 -5.95 -5.55
CA GLY A 119 -10.20 -6.83 -6.53
C GLY A 119 -10.24 -6.26 -7.96
N LEU A 120 -9.71 -5.07 -8.19
CA LEU A 120 -9.57 -4.46 -9.51
C LEU A 120 -8.27 -4.96 -10.17
N ASN A 121 -8.14 -6.27 -10.32
CA ASN A 121 -6.97 -6.91 -10.91
C ASN A 121 -6.96 -6.79 -12.46
N GLN A 122 -5.95 -7.37 -13.10
CA GLN A 122 -5.81 -7.30 -14.56
C GLN A 122 -6.86 -8.10 -15.35
N THR A 123 -7.59 -9.00 -14.69
CA THR A 123 -8.60 -9.87 -15.33
C THR A 123 -10.02 -9.31 -15.28
N VAL A 124 -10.23 -8.17 -14.58
CA VAL A 124 -11.57 -7.54 -14.53
C VAL A 124 -11.98 -7.03 -15.89
N LYS A 125 -13.28 -7.01 -16.13
CA LYS A 125 -13.86 -6.46 -17.36
C LYS A 125 -13.49 -4.98 -17.49
N ARG A 126 -12.82 -4.62 -18.59
CA ARG A 126 -12.43 -3.26 -18.94
C ARG A 126 -12.87 -2.89 -20.34
N ASN A 127 -13.09 -1.62 -20.56
CA ASN A 127 -13.31 -1.05 -21.88
C ASN A 127 -12.27 0.05 -22.13
N ALA A 128 -11.13 -0.32 -22.69
CA ALA A 128 -10.00 0.59 -22.91
C ALA A 128 -10.40 1.82 -23.77
N THR A 129 -11.30 1.66 -24.72
CA THR A 129 -11.80 2.78 -25.54
C THR A 129 -12.62 3.75 -24.69
N ALA A 130 -13.50 3.25 -23.82
CA ALA A 130 -14.26 4.09 -22.90
C ALA A 130 -13.36 4.73 -21.85
N GLU A 131 -12.38 3.99 -21.31
CA GLU A 131 -11.36 4.55 -20.40
C GLU A 131 -10.59 5.69 -21.06
N SER A 132 -10.20 5.54 -22.32
CA SER A 132 -9.45 6.55 -23.09
C SER A 132 -10.21 7.86 -23.31
N ASN A 133 -11.54 7.83 -23.14
CA ASN A 133 -12.39 9.02 -23.17
C ASN A 133 -12.55 9.69 -21.80
N VAL A 134 -12.12 9.06 -20.69
CA VAL A 134 -12.17 9.66 -19.36
C VAL A 134 -10.93 10.51 -19.13
N ILE A 135 -11.13 11.71 -18.60
CA ILE A 135 -10.07 12.67 -18.28
C ILE A 135 -10.07 12.92 -16.78
N VAL A 136 -8.96 12.59 -16.13
CA VAL A 136 -8.74 12.82 -14.70
C VAL A 136 -7.94 14.11 -14.53
N GLY A 137 -8.55 15.14 -13.92
CA GLY A 137 -7.87 16.33 -13.46
C GLY A 137 -7.19 16.07 -12.12
N VAL A 138 -5.93 16.47 -11.96
CA VAL A 138 -5.18 16.33 -10.71
C VAL A 138 -4.68 17.69 -10.26
N LEU A 139 -5.20 18.19 -9.14
CA LEU A 139 -4.77 19.43 -8.49
C LEU A 139 -3.78 19.07 -7.40
N ASP A 140 -2.46 19.34 -7.63
CA ASP A 140 -1.41 18.85 -6.76
C ASP A 140 -0.08 19.63 -6.96
N THR A 141 1.08 19.04 -6.64
CA THR A 141 2.43 19.60 -6.82
C THR A 141 2.96 19.57 -8.26
N GLY A 142 2.13 19.18 -9.23
CA GLY A 142 2.50 19.01 -10.63
C GLY A 142 2.65 17.54 -11.02
N ILE A 143 3.41 17.28 -12.09
CA ILE A 143 3.60 15.93 -12.62
C ILE A 143 4.98 15.80 -13.27
N TRP A 144 5.57 14.60 -13.26
CA TRP A 144 6.80 14.28 -13.98
C TRP A 144 6.46 13.62 -15.33
N PRO A 145 6.45 14.38 -16.43
CA PRO A 145 5.88 13.91 -17.72
C PRO A 145 6.63 12.74 -18.35
N GLU A 146 7.94 12.59 -18.06
CA GLU A 146 8.77 11.52 -18.61
C GLU A 146 8.68 10.21 -17.81
N SER A 147 7.84 10.12 -16.78
CA SER A 147 7.60 8.85 -16.08
C SER A 147 6.98 7.82 -17.02
N ASP A 148 7.46 6.58 -16.98
CA ASP A 148 6.90 5.45 -17.73
C ASP A 148 5.39 5.28 -17.46
N SER A 149 4.92 5.72 -16.29
CA SER A 149 3.49 5.74 -15.93
C SER A 149 2.65 6.71 -16.77
N PHE A 150 3.26 7.61 -17.51
CA PHE A 150 2.59 8.60 -18.36
C PHE A 150 2.99 8.51 -19.83
N SER A 151 3.63 7.42 -20.25
CA SER A 151 3.88 7.12 -21.67
C SER A 151 2.56 7.14 -22.45
N ASP A 152 2.57 7.67 -23.65
CA ASP A 152 1.40 7.69 -24.53
C ASP A 152 1.44 6.60 -25.61
N GLU A 153 2.29 5.61 -25.44
CA GLU A 153 2.33 4.45 -26.33
C GLU A 153 0.97 3.77 -26.40
N GLY A 154 0.43 3.62 -27.62
CA GLY A 154 -0.89 3.05 -27.85
C GLY A 154 -2.07 4.02 -27.67
N PHE A 155 -1.81 5.28 -27.33
CA PHE A 155 -2.85 6.30 -27.23
C PHE A 155 -3.05 7.07 -28.53
N GLY A 156 -4.31 7.20 -28.96
CA GLY A 156 -4.69 8.12 -30.03
C GLY A 156 -4.80 9.58 -29.55
N PRO A 157 -5.31 10.50 -30.36
CA PRO A 157 -5.45 11.90 -29.98
C PRO A 157 -6.39 12.08 -28.76
N PRO A 158 -6.29 13.23 -28.07
CA PRO A 158 -7.19 13.55 -26.96
C PRO A 158 -8.67 13.47 -27.34
N PRO A 159 -9.57 13.16 -26.38
CA PRO A 159 -11.01 13.13 -26.63
C PRO A 159 -11.54 14.47 -27.16
N LYS A 160 -12.53 14.45 -28.07
CA LYS A 160 -13.11 15.68 -28.68
C LYS A 160 -13.70 16.67 -27.66
N LYS A 161 -14.08 16.20 -26.48
CA LYS A 161 -14.59 17.07 -25.40
C LYS A 161 -13.50 17.87 -24.70
N TRP A 162 -12.22 17.48 -24.83
CA TRP A 162 -11.09 18.18 -24.24
C TRP A 162 -10.94 19.55 -24.88
N LYS A 163 -10.94 20.60 -24.06
CA LYS A 163 -10.78 22.01 -24.48
C LYS A 163 -9.52 22.64 -23.91
N GLY A 164 -8.80 21.90 -23.06
CA GLY A 164 -7.61 22.40 -22.41
C GLY A 164 -6.38 22.43 -23.32
N ALA A 165 -5.27 22.84 -22.75
CA ALA A 165 -4.01 23.01 -23.44
C ALA A 165 -2.82 22.56 -22.59
N CYS A 166 -1.70 22.26 -23.26
CA CYS A 166 -0.42 22.08 -22.59
C CYS A 166 0.24 23.45 -22.33
N LYS A 167 -0.01 24.00 -21.15
CA LYS A 167 0.60 25.23 -20.63
C LYS A 167 1.50 24.91 -19.43
N GLY A 168 2.28 23.84 -19.55
CA GLY A 168 3.14 23.34 -18.46
C GLY A 168 4.41 24.14 -18.23
N GLY A 169 4.64 25.25 -18.96
CA GLY A 169 5.79 26.13 -18.75
C GLY A 169 7.11 25.57 -19.31
N GLN A 170 8.21 26.02 -18.69
CA GLN A 170 9.55 25.69 -19.18
C GLN A 170 9.85 24.17 -19.08
N ASN A 171 10.49 23.64 -20.13
CA ASN A 171 10.92 22.23 -20.21
C ASN A 171 9.80 21.24 -19.90
N PHE A 172 8.55 21.54 -20.30
CA PHE A 172 7.39 20.67 -20.09
C PHE A 172 6.69 20.38 -21.41
N THR A 173 6.48 19.09 -21.69
CA THR A 173 5.78 18.64 -22.88
C THR A 173 4.68 17.66 -22.50
N CYS A 174 3.47 17.91 -22.98
CA CYS A 174 2.37 16.96 -22.90
C CYS A 174 2.46 15.93 -24.01
N ASN A 175 1.68 14.87 -23.89
CA ASN A 175 1.55 13.81 -24.88
C ASN A 175 0.09 13.34 -24.96
N ASN A 176 -0.20 12.24 -25.64
CA ASN A 176 -1.58 11.76 -25.75
C ASN A 176 -2.12 11.11 -24.48
N LYS A 177 -1.31 10.82 -23.47
CA LYS A 177 -1.72 10.32 -22.14
C LYS A 177 -1.89 11.48 -21.16
N LEU A 178 -0.87 12.31 -21.03
CA LEU A 178 -0.88 13.56 -20.28
C LEU A 178 -1.27 14.69 -21.25
N ILE A 179 -2.58 14.91 -21.40
CA ILE A 179 -3.12 15.77 -22.47
C ILE A 179 -3.15 17.26 -22.12
N GLY A 180 -2.96 17.61 -20.85
CA GLY A 180 -2.95 18.99 -20.38
C GLY A 180 -2.09 19.18 -19.14
N ALA A 181 -1.53 20.38 -19.03
CA ALA A 181 -0.81 20.79 -17.85
C ALA A 181 -0.89 22.31 -17.70
N ARG A 182 -1.00 22.78 -16.44
CA ARG A 182 -0.93 24.19 -16.06
C ARG A 182 -0.13 24.33 -14.77
N ALA A 183 0.52 25.48 -14.62
CA ALA A 183 1.19 25.87 -13.37
C ALA A 183 0.75 27.27 -13.01
N TYR A 184 0.55 27.53 -11.73
CA TYR A 184 0.09 28.83 -11.22
C TYR A 184 1.25 29.55 -10.54
N HIS A 185 1.55 29.35 -9.34
CA HIS A 185 2.66 30.04 -8.65
C HIS A 185 4.06 29.44 -8.96
N SER A 186 4.28 28.97 -10.20
CA SER A 186 5.51 28.30 -10.63
C SER A 186 5.71 28.44 -12.13
N ASP A 187 6.97 28.53 -12.58
CA ASP A 187 7.34 28.62 -13.99
C ASP A 187 7.12 27.31 -14.77
N SER A 188 6.86 26.22 -14.09
CA SER A 188 6.68 24.90 -14.72
C SER A 188 5.73 24.02 -13.91
N ALA A 189 4.92 23.22 -14.60
CA ALA A 189 4.08 22.17 -14.03
C ALA A 189 4.89 20.91 -13.63
N ARG A 190 6.22 20.94 -13.81
CA ARG A 190 7.08 19.86 -13.32
C ARG A 190 6.94 19.69 -11.81
N ASP A 191 6.82 18.43 -11.42
CA ASP A 191 6.77 18.04 -10.03
C ASP A 191 8.19 17.90 -9.46
N THR A 192 8.55 18.77 -8.56
CA THR A 192 9.83 18.78 -7.85
C THR A 192 9.75 18.15 -6.46
N GLU A 193 8.55 17.85 -5.99
CA GLU A 193 8.24 17.24 -4.70
C GLU A 193 7.91 15.75 -4.79
N GLY A 194 7.35 15.30 -5.94
CA GLY A 194 6.99 13.92 -6.22
C GLY A 194 5.55 13.53 -5.82
N HIS A 195 4.85 14.35 -5.06
CA HIS A 195 3.52 14.04 -4.54
C HIS A 195 2.48 13.97 -5.66
N GLY A 196 2.41 14.98 -6.56
CA GLY A 196 1.46 15.00 -7.67
C GLY A 196 1.71 13.90 -8.71
N THR A 197 2.97 13.55 -8.96
CA THR A 197 3.35 12.39 -9.79
C THR A 197 2.81 11.10 -9.20
N HIS A 198 2.92 10.95 -7.89
CA HIS A 198 2.46 9.77 -7.16
C HIS A 198 0.93 9.65 -7.22
N THR A 199 0.21 10.73 -6.94
CA THR A 199 -1.27 10.75 -6.96
C THR A 199 -1.82 10.55 -8.36
N ALA A 200 -1.27 11.22 -9.38
CA ALA A 200 -1.69 11.05 -10.78
C ALA A 200 -1.47 9.62 -11.29
N SER A 201 -0.32 9.02 -10.98
CA SER A 201 -0.04 7.63 -11.39
C SER A 201 -0.88 6.60 -10.64
N THR A 202 -1.23 6.87 -9.38
CA THR A 202 -2.17 6.04 -8.61
C THR A 202 -3.57 6.09 -9.23
N ALA A 203 -4.05 7.25 -9.65
CA ALA A 203 -5.38 7.36 -10.26
C ALA A 203 -5.42 6.71 -11.66
N ALA A 204 -4.48 7.06 -12.54
CA ALA A 204 -4.58 6.75 -13.96
C ALA A 204 -3.24 6.40 -14.65
N GLY A 205 -2.19 6.04 -13.92
CA GLY A 205 -0.91 5.64 -14.52
C GLY A 205 -1.01 4.38 -15.38
N ASN A 206 -0.17 4.27 -16.41
CA ASN A 206 -0.04 3.07 -17.23
C ASN A 206 0.45 1.86 -16.44
N ASN A 207 0.33 0.67 -17.01
CA ASN A 207 0.96 -0.53 -16.48
C ASN A 207 2.48 -0.45 -16.70
N VAL A 208 3.26 -0.40 -15.63
CA VAL A 208 4.73 -0.41 -15.67
C VAL A 208 5.25 -1.61 -14.90
N VAL A 209 5.89 -2.52 -15.60
CA VAL A 209 6.48 -3.74 -15.02
C VAL A 209 7.77 -3.43 -14.28
N ASN A 210 8.14 -4.29 -13.32
CA ASN A 210 9.37 -4.18 -12.51
C ASN A 210 9.49 -2.87 -11.73
N ALA A 211 8.36 -2.20 -11.42
CA ALA A 211 8.36 -1.06 -10.53
C ALA A 211 8.68 -1.51 -9.11
N SER A 212 9.59 -0.80 -8.44
CA SER A 212 9.98 -1.07 -7.06
C SER A 212 10.57 0.17 -6.41
N PHE A 213 10.59 0.19 -5.09
CA PHE A 213 11.39 1.14 -4.32
C PHE A 213 12.69 0.46 -3.89
N ASP A 214 13.79 0.72 -4.59
CA ASP A 214 15.10 0.07 -4.33
C ASP A 214 14.98 -1.46 -4.20
N GLY A 215 14.14 -2.10 -5.03
CA GLY A 215 13.87 -3.55 -4.98
C GLY A 215 12.92 -3.99 -3.86
N LEU A 216 12.28 -3.07 -3.13
CA LEU A 216 11.15 -3.36 -2.25
C LEU A 216 9.83 -3.20 -3.01
N ALA A 217 8.83 -4.01 -2.65
CA ALA A 217 7.50 -4.00 -3.26
C ALA A 217 7.50 -4.14 -4.79
N GLU A 218 8.47 -4.88 -5.34
CA GLU A 218 8.58 -5.11 -6.78
C GLU A 218 7.28 -5.67 -7.38
N GLY A 219 6.88 -5.12 -8.55
CA GLY A 219 5.68 -5.56 -9.24
C GLY A 219 5.30 -4.67 -10.41
N ILE A 220 4.01 -4.69 -10.76
CA ILE A 220 3.43 -3.85 -11.83
C ILE A 220 2.79 -2.63 -11.19
N ALA A 221 3.40 -1.45 -11.33
CA ALA A 221 2.76 -0.19 -10.97
C ALA A 221 1.70 0.18 -12.01
N ARG A 222 0.53 0.62 -11.56
CA ARG A 222 -0.55 1.08 -12.43
C ARG A 222 -1.58 1.91 -11.69
N GLY A 223 -2.35 2.68 -12.44
CA GLY A 223 -3.54 3.35 -11.94
C GLY A 223 -4.79 2.47 -11.97
N GLY A 224 -5.88 3.01 -11.45
CA GLY A 224 -7.20 2.38 -11.49
C GLY A 224 -7.74 2.24 -12.92
N VAL A 225 -7.47 3.23 -13.75
CA VAL A 225 -7.86 3.31 -15.17
C VAL A 225 -6.64 3.62 -16.05
N PRO A 226 -5.81 2.61 -16.36
CA PRO A 226 -4.55 2.84 -17.07
C PRO A 226 -4.70 3.50 -18.44
N SER A 227 -5.83 3.32 -19.11
CA SER A 227 -6.08 3.94 -20.41
C SER A 227 -6.71 5.34 -20.34
N ALA A 228 -7.06 5.86 -19.16
CA ALA A 228 -7.61 7.21 -19.02
C ALA A 228 -6.56 8.29 -19.29
N ARG A 229 -7.03 9.50 -19.61
CA ARG A 229 -6.18 10.68 -19.82
C ARG A 229 -5.98 11.43 -18.50
N ILE A 230 -4.90 12.18 -18.44
CA ILE A 230 -4.53 12.99 -17.27
C ILE A 230 -4.39 14.45 -17.71
N ALA A 231 -4.91 15.36 -16.88
CA ALA A 231 -4.64 16.79 -16.93
C ALA A 231 -4.10 17.24 -15.58
N ALA A 232 -2.90 17.80 -15.53
CA ALA A 232 -2.22 18.19 -14.30
C ALA A 232 -2.32 19.70 -14.07
N TYR A 233 -2.74 20.09 -12.88
CA TYR A 233 -2.86 21.47 -12.42
C TYR A 233 -1.96 21.65 -11.19
N LYS A 234 -0.80 22.28 -11.38
CA LYS A 234 0.15 22.52 -10.30
C LYS A 234 -0.30 23.72 -9.48
N VAL A 235 -1.02 23.43 -8.41
CA VAL A 235 -1.55 24.42 -7.45
C VAL A 235 -0.71 24.51 -6.17
N CYS A 236 0.29 23.64 -6.04
CA CYS A 236 1.20 23.62 -4.88
C CYS A 236 2.66 23.76 -5.33
N SER A 237 3.46 24.49 -4.56
CA SER A 237 4.91 24.60 -4.69
C SER A 237 5.55 24.36 -3.32
N GLY A 238 6.40 23.33 -3.23
CA GLY A 238 6.84 22.80 -1.95
C GLY A 238 5.64 22.30 -1.11
N ILE A 239 5.55 22.74 0.11
CA ILE A 239 4.44 22.41 1.03
C ILE A 239 3.29 23.42 0.97
N LEU A 240 3.40 24.47 0.16
CA LEU A 240 2.44 25.58 0.09
C LEU A 240 1.50 25.39 -1.08
N CYS A 241 0.19 25.35 -0.80
CA CYS A 241 -0.88 25.34 -1.78
C CYS A 241 -1.76 26.58 -1.51
N LEU A 242 -1.64 27.61 -2.34
CA LEU A 242 -2.31 28.88 -2.12
C LEU A 242 -3.78 28.81 -2.55
N SER A 243 -4.65 29.48 -1.81
CA SER A 243 -6.10 29.47 -2.08
C SER A 243 -6.46 29.98 -3.48
N GLU A 244 -5.76 31.04 -3.95
CA GLU A 244 -5.92 31.59 -5.28
C GLU A 244 -5.52 30.63 -6.38
N ASP A 245 -4.45 29.85 -6.19
CA ASP A 245 -3.98 28.85 -7.15
C ASP A 245 -4.93 27.64 -7.20
N ILE A 246 -5.46 27.24 -6.04
CA ILE A 246 -6.47 26.17 -5.95
C ILE A 246 -7.73 26.56 -6.73
N LEU A 247 -8.25 27.77 -6.52
CA LEU A 247 -9.43 28.27 -7.23
C LEU A 247 -9.17 28.40 -8.73
N ALA A 248 -8.00 28.92 -9.14
CA ALA A 248 -7.62 28.99 -10.55
C ALA A 248 -7.49 27.58 -11.18
N GLY A 249 -6.96 26.61 -10.42
CA GLY A 249 -6.89 25.21 -10.85
C GLY A 249 -8.25 24.58 -11.07
N PHE A 250 -9.23 24.85 -10.22
CA PHE A 250 -10.62 24.43 -10.41
C PHE A 250 -11.26 25.09 -11.62
N ASP A 251 -11.14 26.42 -11.76
CA ASP A 251 -11.72 27.15 -12.88
C ASP A 251 -11.24 26.61 -14.23
N ASP A 252 -9.92 26.45 -14.36
CA ASP A 252 -9.31 25.88 -15.56
C ASP A 252 -9.69 24.42 -15.77
N ALA A 253 -9.67 23.55 -14.76
CA ALA A 253 -9.97 22.13 -14.90
C ALA A 253 -11.42 21.89 -15.37
N ILE A 254 -12.37 22.65 -14.82
CA ILE A 254 -13.78 22.61 -15.21
C ILE A 254 -13.94 23.08 -16.66
N ALA A 255 -13.31 24.21 -17.02
CA ALA A 255 -13.37 24.78 -18.36
C ALA A 255 -12.69 23.89 -19.41
N ASP A 256 -11.57 23.25 -19.06
CA ASP A 256 -10.83 22.31 -19.91
C ASP A 256 -11.60 21.02 -20.20
N GLY A 257 -12.63 20.69 -19.41
CA GLY A 257 -13.55 19.59 -19.64
C GLY A 257 -13.10 18.24 -19.10
N VAL A 258 -12.52 18.23 -17.90
CA VAL A 258 -12.22 16.98 -17.15
C VAL A 258 -13.52 16.29 -16.67
N ASP A 259 -13.50 14.99 -16.47
CA ASP A 259 -14.65 14.21 -15.99
C ASP A 259 -14.72 14.13 -14.47
N LEU A 260 -13.57 14.21 -13.82
CA LEU A 260 -13.44 14.20 -12.37
C LEU A 260 -12.15 14.90 -11.95
N ILE A 261 -12.10 15.39 -10.72
CA ILE A 261 -10.95 16.08 -10.15
C ILE A 261 -10.52 15.37 -8.88
N SER A 262 -9.25 14.96 -8.82
CA SER A 262 -8.59 14.41 -7.64
C SER A 262 -7.83 15.52 -6.90
N VAL A 263 -8.16 15.74 -5.63
CA VAL A 263 -7.60 16.80 -4.79
C VAL A 263 -7.00 16.17 -3.54
N SER A 264 -5.68 15.95 -3.57
CA SER A 264 -4.95 15.34 -2.45
C SER A 264 -4.31 16.39 -1.54
N LEU A 265 -5.07 17.43 -1.24
CA LEU A 265 -4.69 18.55 -0.37
C LEU A 265 -5.89 19.02 0.48
N GLY A 266 -5.61 19.74 1.56
CA GLY A 266 -6.64 20.27 2.45
C GLY A 266 -6.04 21.07 3.58
N LEU A 267 -6.90 21.72 4.36
CA LEU A 267 -6.52 22.46 5.55
C LEU A 267 -6.30 21.51 6.73
N GLU A 268 -5.41 21.85 7.65
CA GLU A 268 -5.23 21.13 8.92
C GLU A 268 -6.43 21.30 9.85
N ILE A 269 -7.04 22.48 9.79
CA ILE A 269 -8.23 22.85 10.58
C ILE A 269 -9.35 23.18 9.60
N PRO A 270 -10.54 22.59 9.78
CA PRO A 270 -11.69 22.87 8.92
C PRO A 270 -12.12 24.34 9.06
N VAL A 271 -12.64 24.89 7.97
CA VAL A 271 -13.21 26.26 7.90
C VAL A 271 -14.63 26.20 7.33
N ASP A 272 -15.35 27.31 7.41
CA ASP A 272 -16.68 27.42 6.78
C ASP A 272 -16.58 27.17 5.27
N LEU A 273 -17.58 26.49 4.70
CA LEU A 273 -17.59 26.05 3.30
C LEU A 273 -17.40 27.19 2.28
N TYR A 274 -17.90 28.40 2.59
CA TYR A 274 -17.76 29.58 1.74
C TYR A 274 -16.41 30.28 1.88
N LEU A 275 -15.55 29.80 2.76
CA LEU A 275 -14.15 30.23 2.93
C LEU A 275 -13.14 29.17 2.47
N ASP A 276 -13.61 27.97 2.16
CA ASP A 276 -12.75 26.87 1.69
C ASP A 276 -12.67 26.90 0.16
N PRO A 277 -11.51 27.19 -0.44
CA PRO A 277 -11.34 27.22 -1.90
C PRO A 277 -11.65 25.88 -2.57
N VAL A 278 -11.44 24.74 -1.88
CA VAL A 278 -11.77 23.43 -2.41
C VAL A 278 -13.29 23.23 -2.41
N ALA A 279 -13.97 23.61 -1.35
CA ALA A 279 -15.45 23.53 -1.29
C ALA A 279 -16.10 24.40 -2.35
N ILE A 280 -15.62 25.66 -2.54
CA ILE A 280 -16.11 26.57 -3.57
C ILE A 280 -15.90 26.01 -4.97
N GLY A 281 -14.67 25.61 -5.31
CA GLY A 281 -14.34 25.06 -6.62
C GLY A 281 -15.10 23.77 -6.92
N ALA A 282 -15.25 22.91 -5.92
CA ALA A 282 -15.99 21.65 -6.04
C ALA A 282 -17.51 21.86 -6.22
N PHE A 283 -18.09 22.92 -5.66
CA PHE A 283 -19.49 23.27 -5.90
C PHE A 283 -19.73 23.54 -7.38
N HIS A 284 -18.92 24.42 -7.99
CA HIS A 284 -19.01 24.73 -9.42
C HIS A 284 -18.65 23.56 -10.33
N ALA A 285 -17.74 22.67 -9.88
CA ALA A 285 -17.45 21.41 -10.58
C ALA A 285 -18.70 20.51 -10.63
N ALA A 286 -19.41 20.36 -9.50
CA ALA A 286 -20.63 19.56 -9.41
C ALA A 286 -21.75 20.10 -10.31
N GLU A 287 -21.95 21.44 -10.39
CA GLU A 287 -22.87 22.09 -11.32
C GLU A 287 -22.58 21.76 -12.79
N LYS A 288 -21.31 21.52 -13.14
CA LYS A 288 -20.88 21.14 -14.49
C LYS A 288 -20.76 19.63 -14.70
N GLY A 289 -21.22 18.82 -13.75
CA GLY A 289 -21.20 17.36 -13.83
C GLY A 289 -19.83 16.74 -13.58
N VAL A 290 -18.89 17.46 -12.95
CA VAL A 290 -17.56 17.01 -12.59
C VAL A 290 -17.53 16.58 -11.13
N LEU A 291 -17.18 15.31 -10.87
CA LEU A 291 -17.05 14.79 -9.50
C LEU A 291 -15.70 15.22 -8.91
N VAL A 292 -15.72 15.79 -7.72
CA VAL A 292 -14.52 16.12 -6.95
C VAL A 292 -14.33 15.12 -5.81
N LEU A 293 -13.13 14.57 -5.73
CA LEU A 293 -12.68 13.66 -4.69
C LEU A 293 -11.59 14.37 -3.89
N GLN A 294 -11.72 14.39 -2.57
CA GLN A 294 -10.76 15.04 -1.69
C GLN A 294 -10.30 14.12 -0.58
N SER A 295 -9.02 14.17 -0.26
CA SER A 295 -8.46 13.50 0.91
C SER A 295 -9.08 14.01 2.21
N ALA A 296 -9.37 13.12 3.17
CA ALA A 296 -10.03 13.48 4.43
C ALA A 296 -9.14 14.30 5.38
N GLY A 297 -7.82 14.26 5.16
CA GLY A 297 -6.79 14.88 6.01
C GLY A 297 -6.02 13.86 6.84
N ASN A 298 -4.87 14.28 7.38
CA ASN A 298 -3.94 13.41 8.10
C ASN A 298 -3.83 13.77 9.61
N SER A 299 -4.86 14.40 10.16
CA SER A 299 -4.92 14.86 11.57
C SER A 299 -5.64 13.88 12.50
N GLY A 300 -5.78 12.59 12.12
CA GLY A 300 -6.51 11.59 12.90
C GLY A 300 -5.95 11.32 14.29
N THR A 301 -4.66 11.55 14.52
CA THR A 301 -4.03 11.43 15.84
C THR A 301 -4.49 12.51 16.83
N THR A 302 -5.08 13.60 16.35
CA THR A 302 -5.72 14.62 17.21
C THR A 302 -7.10 14.20 17.70
N GLY A 303 -7.64 13.11 17.16
CA GLY A 303 -8.92 12.52 17.57
C GLY A 303 -10.08 12.81 16.61
N PHE A 304 -11.30 12.78 17.16
CA PHE A 304 -12.52 13.10 16.42
C PHE A 304 -12.58 14.59 16.03
N GLN A 305 -13.42 14.91 15.04
CA GLN A 305 -13.61 16.26 14.50
C GLN A 305 -12.36 16.81 13.78
N SER A 306 -11.51 15.91 13.28
CA SER A 306 -10.28 16.28 12.56
C SER A 306 -10.43 16.26 11.03
N VAL A 307 -11.58 15.79 10.48
CA VAL A 307 -11.83 15.82 9.04
C VAL A 307 -12.10 17.24 8.56
N SER A 308 -11.43 17.67 7.47
CA SER A 308 -11.59 18.99 6.87
C SER A 308 -12.36 19.01 5.55
N SER A 309 -12.39 17.91 4.81
CA SER A 309 -13.09 17.76 3.52
C SER A 309 -14.58 17.43 3.71
N VAL A 310 -15.40 18.41 3.93
CA VAL A 310 -16.76 18.20 4.49
C VAL A 310 -17.92 18.70 3.64
N ALA A 311 -17.66 19.35 2.51
CA ALA A 311 -18.71 19.84 1.63
C ALA A 311 -19.53 18.65 1.04
N PRO A 312 -20.90 18.69 1.03
CA PRO A 312 -21.74 17.57 0.62
C PRO A 312 -21.52 17.11 -0.83
N TRP A 313 -21.12 18.04 -1.69
CA TRP A 313 -20.83 17.82 -3.11
C TRP A 313 -19.42 17.26 -3.38
N ILE A 314 -18.58 17.09 -2.35
CA ILE A 314 -17.28 16.43 -2.41
C ILE A 314 -17.41 14.97 -1.97
N LEU A 315 -16.62 14.07 -2.53
CA LEU A 315 -16.40 12.73 -2.00
C LEU A 315 -15.12 12.74 -1.11
N SER A 316 -15.31 12.67 0.20
CA SER A 316 -14.25 12.67 1.21
C SER A 316 -13.69 11.27 1.44
N VAL A 317 -12.36 11.11 1.34
CA VAL A 317 -11.71 9.81 1.31
C VAL A 317 -10.74 9.61 2.48
N ALA A 318 -11.02 8.62 3.33
CA ALA A 318 -10.14 8.16 4.41
C ALA A 318 -9.08 7.18 3.91
N ALA A 319 -8.00 7.03 4.69
CA ALA A 319 -6.93 6.09 4.42
C ALA A 319 -7.05 4.81 5.22
N SER A 320 -6.85 3.67 4.55
CA SER A 320 -6.73 2.35 5.18
C SER A 320 -5.49 1.60 4.68
N THR A 321 -5.10 0.55 5.44
CA THR A 321 -4.02 -0.35 5.06
C THR A 321 -4.44 -1.27 3.91
N THR A 322 -3.43 -1.80 3.22
CA THR A 322 -3.57 -2.98 2.35
C THR A 322 -3.08 -4.23 3.10
N ASP A 323 -3.25 -5.41 2.50
CA ASP A 323 -2.71 -6.64 3.06
C ASP A 323 -1.19 -6.83 2.83
N ARG A 324 -0.48 -5.81 2.32
CA ARG A 324 0.97 -5.74 2.30
C ARG A 324 1.47 -4.94 3.51
N LEU A 325 2.32 -5.55 4.32
CA LEU A 325 2.95 -4.91 5.47
C LEU A 325 4.47 -5.03 5.33
N PHE A 326 5.19 -3.91 5.47
CA PHE A 326 6.65 -3.90 5.56
C PHE A 326 7.07 -4.15 7.00
N VAL A 327 7.96 -5.11 7.19
CA VAL A 327 8.49 -5.46 8.50
C VAL A 327 10.01 -5.47 8.45
N ASP A 328 10.61 -4.95 9.50
CA ASP A 328 12.04 -4.94 9.72
C ASP A 328 12.39 -5.82 10.91
N LYS A 329 13.65 -6.21 10.98
CA LYS A 329 14.18 -6.96 12.13
C LYS A 329 15.41 -6.26 12.67
N ALA A 330 15.41 -6.00 13.98
CA ALA A 330 16.60 -5.60 14.72
C ALA A 330 17.16 -6.81 15.48
N VAL A 331 18.42 -7.14 15.25
CA VAL A 331 19.11 -8.26 15.90
C VAL A 331 20.08 -7.71 16.94
N LEU A 332 19.79 -7.95 18.22
CA LEU A 332 20.60 -7.48 19.35
C LEU A 332 21.71 -8.48 19.69
N GLY A 333 22.86 -7.97 20.08
CA GLY A 333 24.01 -8.79 20.48
C GLY A 333 24.45 -9.75 19.37
N ASN A 334 25.03 -10.87 19.74
CA ASN A 334 25.42 -11.93 18.80
C ASN A 334 24.26 -12.90 18.49
N GLY A 335 23.06 -12.35 18.21
CA GLY A 335 21.85 -13.14 17.97
C GLY A 335 21.05 -13.42 19.25
N TRP A 336 21.32 -12.66 20.32
CA TRP A 336 20.62 -12.83 21.60
C TRP A 336 19.11 -12.65 21.45
N LYS A 337 18.68 -11.64 20.72
CA LYS A 337 17.26 -11.40 20.46
C LYS A 337 17.04 -10.72 19.11
N THR A 338 15.99 -11.15 18.42
CA THR A 338 15.47 -10.48 17.22
C THR A 338 14.13 -9.84 17.56
N LEU A 339 14.01 -8.56 17.29
CA LEU A 339 12.79 -7.77 17.46
C LEU A 339 12.24 -7.41 16.09
N THR A 340 10.93 -7.36 15.96
CA THR A 340 10.24 -7.00 14.72
C THR A 340 9.62 -5.62 14.86
N GLY A 341 9.81 -4.80 13.85
CA GLY A 341 9.25 -3.45 13.79
C GLY A 341 8.88 -3.07 12.36
N PHE A 342 8.68 -1.79 12.11
CA PHE A 342 8.16 -1.25 10.87
C PHE A 342 9.03 -0.11 10.36
N SER A 343 9.41 -0.16 9.09
CA SER A 343 9.86 0.94 8.25
C SER A 343 9.89 0.50 6.79
N VAL A 344 10.20 1.40 5.87
CA VAL A 344 10.59 1.05 4.49
C VAL A 344 12.11 1.16 4.40
N ASN A 345 12.79 0.19 4.97
CA ASN A 345 14.26 0.12 5.01
C ASN A 345 14.82 -0.65 3.81
N SER A 346 15.32 0.07 2.81
CA SER A 346 16.00 -0.53 1.65
C SER A 346 17.48 -0.81 1.89
N PHE A 347 18.05 -0.37 3.01
CA PHE A 347 19.47 -0.52 3.34
C PHE A 347 19.78 -1.92 3.93
N SER A 348 21.02 -2.35 3.75
CA SER A 348 21.55 -3.56 4.36
C SER A 348 22.89 -3.26 5.03
N LEU A 349 23.03 -3.64 6.27
CA LEU A 349 24.31 -3.61 6.97
C LEU A 349 25.16 -4.85 6.67
N ASN A 350 24.79 -5.67 5.67
CA ASN A 350 25.51 -6.86 5.19
C ASN A 350 25.90 -7.84 6.32
N ARG A 351 25.00 -8.05 7.28
CA ARG A 351 25.21 -8.88 8.48
C ARG A 351 26.31 -8.35 9.41
N THR A 352 26.64 -7.05 9.30
CA THR A 352 27.59 -6.39 10.18
C THR A 352 26.86 -5.81 11.39
N LYS A 353 27.23 -6.27 12.57
CA LYS A 353 26.76 -5.71 13.83
C LYS A 353 27.64 -4.54 14.20
N VAL A 354 27.00 -3.43 14.53
CA VAL A 354 27.68 -2.18 14.84
C VAL A 354 27.31 -1.72 16.25
N PRO A 355 28.15 -0.87 16.88
CA PRO A 355 27.86 -0.35 18.21
C PRO A 355 26.51 0.34 18.28
N LEU A 356 25.80 0.09 19.39
CA LEU A 356 24.51 0.67 19.71
C LEU A 356 24.71 1.75 20.79
N VAL A 357 24.26 2.97 20.53
CA VAL A 357 24.37 4.10 21.47
C VAL A 357 23.03 4.77 21.68
N TYR A 358 22.83 5.32 22.88
CA TYR A 358 21.60 6.03 23.21
C TYR A 358 21.79 7.54 23.07
N GLY A 359 20.81 8.24 22.51
CA GLY A 359 20.86 9.70 22.29
C GLY A 359 21.28 10.48 23.53
N LEU A 360 20.78 10.09 24.71
CA LEU A 360 21.15 10.65 26.00
C LEU A 360 22.68 10.61 26.30
N GLN A 361 23.39 9.61 25.80
CA GLN A 361 24.82 9.39 26.07
C GLN A 361 25.74 9.99 25.00
N VAL A 362 25.17 10.41 23.87
CA VAL A 362 25.94 10.95 22.74
C VAL A 362 25.63 12.42 22.47
N THR A 363 25.17 13.12 23.51
CA THR A 363 24.89 14.55 23.50
C THR A 363 26.07 15.35 24.04
N SER A 364 26.18 16.62 23.64
CA SER A 364 27.21 17.54 24.12
C SER A 364 26.69 18.65 25.01
N SER A 365 25.40 19.02 24.95
CA SER A 365 24.88 20.23 25.62
C SER A 365 23.35 20.34 25.68
N CYS A 366 22.61 19.24 25.59
CA CYS A 366 21.14 19.27 25.64
C CYS A 366 20.62 18.83 27.01
N ASP A 367 19.40 19.23 27.33
CA ASP A 367 18.66 18.63 28.41
C ASP A 367 18.32 17.16 28.12
N GLU A 368 17.88 16.44 29.16
CA GLU A 368 17.62 15.02 29.05
C GLU A 368 16.53 14.69 28.03
N ALA A 369 15.45 15.45 27.97
CA ALA A 369 14.32 15.19 27.10
C ALA A 369 14.72 15.35 25.62
N ASP A 370 15.42 16.43 25.28
CA ASP A 370 15.89 16.73 23.94
C ASP A 370 16.96 15.74 23.48
N ALA A 371 17.87 15.35 24.39
CA ALA A 371 18.89 14.34 24.10
C ALA A 371 18.28 12.95 23.82
N ARG A 372 17.28 12.54 24.59
CA ARG A 372 16.52 11.28 24.36
C ARG A 372 15.73 11.31 23.05
N ALA A 373 15.20 12.48 22.68
CA ALA A 373 14.49 12.68 21.43
C ALA A 373 15.44 12.76 20.22
N CYS A 374 16.75 12.87 20.45
CA CYS A 374 17.77 13.08 19.41
C CYS A 374 17.50 14.30 18.54
N TYR A 375 17.20 15.44 19.13
CA TYR A 375 17.06 16.66 18.32
C TYR A 375 18.38 17.04 17.64
N SER A 376 18.30 17.70 16.48
CA SER A 376 19.44 17.92 15.58
C SER A 376 20.64 18.62 16.21
N TYR A 377 20.40 19.50 17.16
CA TYR A 377 21.47 20.21 17.91
C TYR A 377 22.06 19.38 19.07
N CYS A 378 21.46 18.22 19.39
CA CYS A 378 21.89 17.39 20.52
C CYS A 378 22.95 16.36 20.16
N LEU A 379 22.89 15.76 19.00
CA LEU A 379 23.75 14.64 18.64
C LEU A 379 25.20 15.06 18.33
N ASN A 380 26.15 14.52 19.08
CA ASN A 380 27.58 14.69 18.81
C ASN A 380 28.02 13.78 17.67
N LYS A 381 28.39 14.36 16.52
CA LYS A 381 28.76 13.63 15.29
C LYS A 381 29.90 12.63 15.52
N THR A 382 30.88 12.94 16.36
CA THR A 382 32.03 12.06 16.62
C THR A 382 31.59 10.82 17.40
N LEU A 383 30.63 10.96 18.31
CA LEU A 383 30.12 9.87 19.15
C LEU A 383 29.09 9.00 18.42
N VAL A 384 28.41 9.54 17.38
CA VAL A 384 27.32 8.90 16.63
C VAL A 384 27.80 8.21 15.36
N LYS A 385 28.83 8.76 14.69
CA LYS A 385 29.31 8.28 13.39
C LYS A 385 29.58 6.75 13.39
N ASN A 386 29.07 6.07 12.37
CA ASN A 386 29.22 4.62 12.16
C ASN A 386 28.55 3.75 13.24
N LYS A 387 27.54 4.26 13.95
CA LYS A 387 26.80 3.51 14.99
C LYS A 387 25.30 3.48 14.69
N ILE A 388 24.58 2.60 15.37
CA ILE A 388 23.11 2.65 15.46
C ILE A 388 22.75 3.51 16.69
N VAL A 389 21.86 4.46 16.50
CA VAL A 389 21.41 5.37 17.57
C VAL A 389 20.02 4.95 18.04
N LEU A 390 19.82 4.96 19.37
CA LEU A 390 18.49 4.83 20.01
C LEU A 390 17.95 6.23 20.24
N CYS A 391 16.74 6.51 19.74
CA CYS A 391 16.03 7.76 19.93
C CYS A 391 14.59 7.47 20.39
N ASP A 392 14.09 8.21 21.37
CA ASP A 392 12.75 7.97 21.91
C ASP A 392 11.62 8.39 20.94
N VAL A 393 11.93 9.19 19.93
CA VAL A 393 10.96 9.68 18.94
C VAL A 393 11.50 9.59 17.51
N MET A 394 10.60 9.43 16.54
CA MET A 394 10.91 9.32 15.11
C MET A 394 11.58 10.60 14.54
N ASN A 395 11.33 11.76 15.13
CA ASN A 395 11.92 13.04 14.68
C ASN A 395 13.46 13.07 14.74
N GLY A 396 14.08 12.13 15.49
CA GLY A 396 15.53 11.96 15.52
C GLY A 396 16.18 11.40 14.24
N VAL A 397 15.40 10.95 13.25
CA VAL A 397 15.91 10.37 12.00
C VAL A 397 16.84 11.34 11.26
N ASN A 398 16.42 12.59 11.05
CA ASN A 398 17.20 13.59 10.34
C ASN A 398 18.51 13.89 11.07
N ALA A 399 18.44 14.06 12.39
CA ALA A 399 19.60 14.30 13.23
C ALA A 399 20.60 13.15 13.22
N ALA A 400 20.12 11.92 13.31
CA ALA A 400 20.97 10.72 13.25
C ALA A 400 21.65 10.60 11.87
N TYR A 401 20.91 10.84 10.80
CA TYR A 401 21.45 10.85 9.44
C TYR A 401 22.55 11.92 9.26
N ASP A 402 22.27 13.17 9.64
CA ASP A 402 23.19 14.31 9.54
C ASP A 402 24.43 14.14 10.44
N ALA A 403 24.28 13.40 11.54
CA ALA A 403 25.38 13.03 12.43
C ALA A 403 26.21 11.83 11.91
N GLY A 404 25.82 11.20 10.78
CA GLY A 404 26.53 10.07 10.16
C GLY A 404 26.27 8.73 10.87
N ALA A 405 25.11 8.55 11.50
CA ALA A 405 24.69 7.25 12.00
C ALA A 405 24.54 6.24 10.85
N LEU A 406 24.82 4.97 11.10
CA LEU A 406 24.53 3.87 10.18
C LEU A 406 23.08 3.40 10.30
N GLY A 407 22.47 3.62 11.44
CA GLY A 407 21.09 3.23 11.65
C GLY A 407 20.44 3.91 12.85
N LEU A 408 19.10 3.72 12.93
CA LEU A 408 18.25 4.27 13.98
C LEU A 408 17.29 3.20 14.49
N ILE A 409 17.16 3.08 15.80
CA ILE A 409 16.06 2.34 16.45
C ILE A 409 15.24 3.33 17.27
N THR A 410 13.92 3.36 17.04
CA THR A 410 13.02 4.31 17.72
C THR A 410 11.68 3.66 18.04
N LYS A 411 10.86 4.34 18.85
CA LYS A 411 9.46 3.95 19.07
C LYS A 411 8.59 4.41 17.92
N TYR A 412 7.60 3.62 17.53
CA TYR A 412 6.62 4.10 16.58
C TYR A 412 5.62 5.05 17.26
N GLN A 413 5.29 6.14 16.56
CA GLN A 413 4.27 7.08 16.97
C GLN A 413 2.93 6.80 16.31
N VAL A 414 2.96 6.11 15.17
CA VAL A 414 1.81 5.80 14.31
C VAL A 414 1.83 4.30 14.04
N GLU A 415 0.85 3.58 14.54
CA GLU A 415 0.75 2.14 14.34
C GLU A 415 0.44 1.78 12.88
N ASN A 416 1.03 0.68 12.39
CA ASN A 416 0.80 0.09 11.07
C ASN A 416 1.10 1.02 9.87
N VAL A 417 2.01 1.98 10.04
CA VAL A 417 2.50 2.85 8.96
C VAL A 417 4.01 2.77 8.91
N SER A 418 4.54 2.49 7.73
CA SER A 418 5.97 2.48 7.49
C SER A 418 6.42 3.80 6.85
N PHE A 419 7.63 4.23 7.12
CA PHE A 419 8.19 5.46 6.57
C PHE A 419 9.48 5.16 5.81
N VAL A 420 9.63 5.80 4.65
CA VAL A 420 10.90 5.82 3.93
C VAL A 420 11.86 6.76 4.65
N VAL A 421 13.03 6.25 5.00
CA VAL A 421 14.05 6.97 5.77
C VAL A 421 15.40 6.94 5.07
N PRO A 422 16.31 7.91 5.33
CA PRO A 422 17.58 8.05 4.58
C PRO A 422 18.70 7.11 5.08
N LEU A 423 18.46 6.32 6.11
CA LEU A 423 19.40 5.38 6.73
C LEU A 423 18.67 4.10 7.13
N SER A 424 19.42 3.07 7.54
CA SER A 424 18.81 1.85 8.06
C SER A 424 18.05 2.15 9.36
N ALA A 425 16.72 2.04 9.38
CA ALA A 425 15.95 2.36 10.57
C ALA A 425 14.85 1.32 10.83
N ILE A 426 14.45 1.24 12.09
CA ILE A 426 13.33 0.41 12.55
C ILE A 426 12.55 1.14 13.65
N THR A 427 11.23 1.12 13.53
CA THR A 427 10.35 1.59 14.60
C THR A 427 9.79 0.41 15.36
N LEU A 428 9.90 0.41 16.69
CA LEU A 428 9.50 -0.68 17.56
C LEU A 428 8.31 -0.29 18.45
N SER A 429 7.55 -1.29 18.90
CA SER A 429 6.58 -1.07 19.99
C SER A 429 7.29 -0.52 21.24
N SER A 430 6.56 0.25 22.07
CA SER A 430 7.14 0.75 23.32
C SER A 430 7.74 -0.37 24.15
N LYS A 431 7.06 -1.52 24.24
CA LYS A 431 7.53 -2.71 24.97
C LYS A 431 8.85 -3.25 24.40
N ASP A 432 8.96 -3.36 23.07
CA ASP A 432 10.16 -3.88 22.43
C ASP A 432 11.31 -2.87 22.46
N TYR A 433 11.00 -1.58 22.35
CA TYR A 433 11.98 -0.51 22.52
C TYR A 433 12.56 -0.51 23.95
N ASP A 434 11.73 -0.66 24.98
CA ASP A 434 12.18 -0.75 26.37
C ASP A 434 13.09 -1.97 26.61
N LEU A 435 12.88 -3.08 25.88
CA LEU A 435 13.81 -4.21 25.88
C LEU A 435 15.18 -3.83 25.24
N VAL A 436 15.19 -3.02 24.20
CA VAL A 436 16.45 -2.52 23.60
C VAL A 436 17.18 -1.62 24.59
N ILE A 437 16.49 -0.72 25.28
CA ILE A 437 17.07 0.15 26.31
C ILE A 437 17.64 -0.71 27.45
N SER A 438 16.91 -1.72 27.93
CA SER A 438 17.37 -2.64 28.97
C SER A 438 18.64 -3.40 28.55
N TYR A 439 18.66 -3.90 27.31
CA TYR A 439 19.84 -4.55 26.73
C TYR A 439 21.02 -3.59 26.68
N HIS A 440 20.82 -2.38 26.16
CA HIS A 440 21.84 -1.34 26.06
C HIS A 440 22.46 -1.02 27.45
N ASN A 441 21.62 -0.83 28.47
CA ASN A 441 22.04 -0.45 29.81
C ASN A 441 22.75 -1.59 30.58
N SER A 442 22.43 -2.85 30.27
CA SER A 442 23.01 -4.04 30.93
C SER A 442 24.25 -4.59 30.24
N THR A 443 24.59 -4.09 29.06
CA THR A 443 25.68 -4.63 28.22
C THR A 443 26.82 -3.63 28.13
N LYS A 444 28.06 -4.08 28.40
CA LYS A 444 29.24 -3.20 28.37
C LYS A 444 29.54 -2.64 26.98
N GLU A 445 29.36 -3.45 25.96
CA GLU A 445 29.56 -3.09 24.54
C GLU A 445 28.34 -3.54 23.73
N PRO A 446 27.24 -2.78 23.80
CA PRO A 446 26.03 -3.16 23.09
C PRO A 446 26.20 -3.00 21.59
N ILE A 447 25.81 -4.02 20.84
CA ILE A 447 25.86 -4.08 19.38
C ILE A 447 24.50 -4.49 18.83
N ALA A 448 24.17 -4.00 17.65
CA ALA A 448 22.95 -4.38 16.94
C ALA A 448 23.13 -4.38 15.42
N GLU A 449 22.22 -5.03 14.74
CA GLU A 449 22.05 -4.99 13.28
C GLU A 449 20.59 -4.72 12.95
N ILE A 450 20.33 -3.89 11.94
CA ILE A 450 18.99 -3.70 11.37
C ILE A 450 18.99 -4.36 10.00
N LEU A 451 18.09 -5.31 9.80
CA LEU A 451 17.93 -6.00 8.53
C LEU A 451 17.08 -5.19 7.58
N ARG A 452 17.27 -5.41 6.27
CA ARG A 452 16.43 -4.85 5.21
C ARG A 452 14.97 -5.29 5.40
N SER A 453 14.02 -4.42 5.05
CA SER A 453 12.58 -4.73 5.12
C SER A 453 12.21 -5.96 4.28
N GLU A 454 11.31 -6.74 4.83
CA GLU A 454 10.60 -7.83 4.16
C GLU A 454 9.12 -7.46 4.03
N THR A 455 8.46 -7.95 3.00
CA THR A 455 7.01 -7.82 2.88
C THR A 455 6.31 -9.06 3.38
N ILE A 456 5.33 -8.88 4.26
CA ILE A 456 4.47 -9.97 4.74
C ILE A 456 3.01 -9.66 4.42
N LYS A 457 2.16 -10.70 4.48
CA LYS A 457 0.72 -10.53 4.28
C LYS A 457 0.04 -10.24 5.62
N ASP A 458 -0.64 -9.09 5.71
CA ASP A 458 -1.53 -8.77 6.82
C ASP A 458 -2.93 -9.34 6.55
N LYS A 459 -3.36 -10.28 7.38
CA LYS A 459 -4.69 -10.90 7.31
C LYS A 459 -5.81 -10.05 7.91
N PHE A 460 -5.47 -8.95 8.57
CA PHE A 460 -6.42 -8.08 9.27
C PHE A 460 -6.82 -6.84 8.45
N ALA A 461 -6.11 -6.58 7.36
CA ALA A 461 -6.43 -5.48 6.47
C ALA A 461 -7.83 -5.67 5.81
N PRO A 462 -8.56 -4.57 5.52
CA PRO A 462 -8.16 -3.18 5.73
C PRO A 462 -8.40 -2.68 7.16
N ILE A 463 -7.47 -1.88 7.69
CA ILE A 463 -7.60 -1.14 8.94
C ILE A 463 -7.40 0.35 8.63
N VAL A 464 -8.26 1.21 9.16
CA VAL A 464 -8.09 2.67 8.99
C VAL A 464 -6.79 3.11 9.62
N ALA A 465 -6.00 3.88 8.86
CA ALA A 465 -4.75 4.43 9.35
C ALA A 465 -4.99 5.39 10.53
N SER A 466 -4.13 5.34 11.53
CA SER A 466 -4.27 6.18 12.73
C SER A 466 -4.17 7.67 12.41
N PHE A 467 -3.41 8.05 11.38
CA PHE A 467 -3.31 9.43 10.91
C PHE A 467 -4.56 9.90 10.15
N SER A 468 -5.38 9.00 9.60
CA SER A 468 -6.55 9.39 8.80
C SER A 468 -7.53 10.20 9.65
N SER A 469 -7.85 11.41 9.20
CA SER A 469 -8.77 12.31 9.88
C SER A 469 -10.15 11.67 10.08
N ARG A 470 -10.79 12.01 11.20
CA ARG A 470 -12.04 11.39 11.66
C ARG A 470 -13.14 12.43 11.85
N GLY A 471 -14.34 12.05 11.48
CA GLY A 471 -15.53 12.84 11.72
C GLY A 471 -15.98 12.88 13.19
N PRO A 472 -17.11 13.55 13.50
CA PRO A 472 -17.84 14.42 12.58
C PRO A 472 -17.10 15.74 12.33
N ASN A 473 -17.58 16.56 11.35
CA ASN A 473 -17.06 17.92 11.19
C ASN A 473 -17.40 18.78 12.41
N ALA A 474 -16.44 19.56 12.87
CA ALA A 474 -16.62 20.47 14.01
C ALA A 474 -17.58 21.65 13.71
N PHE A 475 -17.62 22.14 12.47
CA PHE A 475 -18.41 23.34 12.08
C PHE A 475 -19.80 23.02 11.59
N VAL A 476 -20.02 21.82 11.03
CA VAL A 476 -21.33 21.42 10.47
C VAL A 476 -21.68 20.01 10.95
N PRO A 477 -21.80 19.79 12.28
CA PRO A 477 -22.15 18.48 12.82
C PRO A 477 -23.53 17.99 12.36
N GLU A 478 -24.38 18.91 11.87
CA GLU A 478 -25.74 18.63 11.37
C GLU A 478 -25.75 18.02 9.97
N ILE A 479 -24.66 18.02 9.23
CA ILE A 479 -24.50 17.23 7.99
C ILE A 479 -24.82 15.75 8.24
N LEU A 480 -24.74 15.28 9.49
CA LEU A 480 -25.20 13.97 9.93
C LEU A 480 -26.73 13.78 9.84
N LYS A 481 -27.51 14.86 9.69
CA LYS A 481 -28.99 14.82 9.75
C LYS A 481 -29.70 14.94 8.41
N ALA A 482 -28.98 14.95 7.30
CA ALA A 482 -29.66 14.90 5.99
C ALA A 482 -30.54 13.65 5.91
N ARG A 483 -31.78 13.84 5.53
CA ARG A 483 -32.94 12.90 5.60
C ARG A 483 -32.78 11.53 4.90
N ILE A 484 -31.60 11.24 4.35
CA ILE A 484 -31.27 10.01 3.64
C ILE A 484 -30.00 9.44 4.28
N GLY A 485 -30.17 8.62 5.29
CA GLY A 485 -29.21 7.72 5.92
C GLY A 485 -27.79 8.26 6.16
N LEU A 486 -27.40 8.33 7.42
CA LEU A 486 -26.05 8.53 7.95
C LEU A 486 -24.98 8.99 6.94
N ILE A 487 -24.86 10.28 6.71
CA ILE A 487 -23.64 10.82 6.08
C ILE A 487 -22.63 11.02 7.20
N THR A 488 -21.89 9.96 7.51
CA THR A 488 -20.68 10.03 8.30
C THR A 488 -19.56 10.62 7.43
N ARG A 489 -18.70 11.47 7.99
CA ARG A 489 -17.48 11.92 7.33
C ARG A 489 -16.31 11.19 7.97
N PRO A 490 -15.38 10.67 7.18
CA PRO A 490 -15.30 10.66 5.69
C PRO A 490 -16.46 9.90 5.04
N ASP A 491 -16.60 9.98 3.70
CA ASP A 491 -17.65 9.26 2.97
C ASP A 491 -17.30 7.78 2.77
N ILE A 492 -16.01 7.49 2.49
CA ILE A 492 -15.52 6.16 2.16
C ILE A 492 -14.04 6.04 2.52
N SER A 493 -13.53 4.83 2.69
CA SER A 493 -12.11 4.57 2.83
C SER A 493 -11.51 3.81 1.65
N ALA A 494 -10.21 4.00 1.42
CA ALA A 494 -9.47 3.32 0.35
C ALA A 494 -8.00 3.12 0.76
N PRO A 495 -7.21 2.30 0.03
CA PRO A 495 -5.81 2.10 0.30
C PRO A 495 -5.04 3.42 0.33
N GLY A 496 -4.37 3.70 1.45
CA GLY A 496 -3.59 4.92 1.65
C GLY A 496 -2.32 4.71 2.47
N VAL A 497 -2.02 3.47 2.84
CA VAL A 497 -0.81 3.12 3.60
C VAL A 497 0.13 2.32 2.73
N ASP A 498 1.40 2.72 2.72
CA ASP A 498 2.50 2.05 2.03
C ASP A 498 2.24 1.83 0.52
N ILE A 499 1.76 2.87 -0.15
CA ILE A 499 1.41 2.82 -1.57
C ILE A 499 2.64 3.09 -2.44
N LEU A 500 3.00 2.13 -3.29
CA LEU A 500 4.03 2.29 -4.31
C LEU A 500 3.41 2.87 -5.59
N ALA A 501 3.90 4.03 -6.04
CA ALA A 501 3.52 4.65 -7.30
C ALA A 501 4.67 5.48 -7.88
N ALA A 502 4.50 6.02 -9.10
CA ALA A 502 5.52 6.83 -9.75
C ALA A 502 5.91 8.05 -8.91
N TYR A 503 7.15 8.46 -9.03
CA TYR A 503 7.70 9.57 -8.25
C TYR A 503 8.61 10.45 -9.11
N SER A 504 8.80 11.69 -8.67
CA SER A 504 9.71 12.60 -9.35
C SER A 504 11.18 12.21 -9.06
N PRO A 505 11.99 11.95 -10.10
CA PRO A 505 13.38 11.55 -9.93
C PRO A 505 14.31 12.69 -9.48
N VAL A 506 13.79 13.89 -9.26
CA VAL A 506 14.55 15.02 -8.70
C VAL A 506 14.19 15.27 -7.23
N ALA A 507 13.10 14.66 -6.74
CA ALA A 507 12.69 14.77 -5.35
C ALA A 507 13.41 13.76 -4.44
N SER A 508 13.57 14.11 -3.18
CA SER A 508 14.01 13.18 -2.13
C SER A 508 12.90 12.16 -1.86
N PRO A 509 13.20 10.85 -1.77
CA PRO A 509 12.17 9.84 -1.49
C PRO A 509 11.73 9.82 -0.01
N SER A 510 12.48 10.44 0.88
CA SER A 510 12.17 10.57 2.30
C SER A 510 11.85 12.02 2.68
N THR A 511 11.36 12.21 3.90
CA THR A 511 11.12 13.56 4.47
C THR A 511 12.41 14.33 4.73
N THR A 512 13.57 13.68 4.62
CA THR A 512 14.89 14.28 4.77
C THR A 512 15.33 14.89 3.43
N THR A 513 15.36 16.20 3.33
CA THR A 513 15.71 16.91 2.08
C THR A 513 17.14 16.65 1.60
N THR A 514 18.03 16.28 2.50
CA THR A 514 19.44 15.91 2.23
C THR A 514 19.61 14.45 1.82
N ASP A 515 18.58 13.64 1.76
CA ASP A 515 18.63 12.26 1.23
C ASP A 515 19.03 12.29 -0.26
N PRO A 516 20.18 11.73 -0.62
CA PRO A 516 20.70 11.83 -1.99
C PRO A 516 20.05 10.84 -2.96
N ARG A 517 19.25 9.90 -2.46
CA ARG A 517 18.59 8.91 -3.34
C ARG A 517 17.65 9.62 -4.31
N ARG A 518 17.57 9.07 -5.51
CA ARG A 518 16.63 9.50 -6.55
C ARG A 518 15.97 8.28 -7.12
N VAL A 519 14.64 8.23 -7.07
CA VAL A 519 13.87 7.04 -7.42
C VAL A 519 12.78 7.37 -8.43
N LYS A 520 12.45 6.40 -9.30
CA LYS A 520 11.32 6.53 -10.24
C LYS A 520 9.98 6.18 -9.59
N TYR A 521 9.99 5.37 -8.53
CA TYR A 521 8.83 4.91 -7.77
C TYR A 521 9.12 5.04 -6.29
N ASN A 522 8.16 5.53 -5.53
CA ASN A 522 8.30 5.71 -4.08
C ASN A 522 7.13 5.08 -3.33
N ILE A 523 7.33 4.81 -2.05
CA ILE A 523 6.31 4.29 -1.13
C ILE A 523 5.91 5.43 -0.19
N ILE A 524 4.64 5.83 -0.27
CA ILE A 524 4.09 6.93 0.52
C ILE A 524 2.81 6.50 1.23
N SER A 525 2.57 7.05 2.42
CA SER A 525 1.35 6.87 3.19
C SER A 525 0.66 8.21 3.43
N GLY A 526 -0.65 8.24 3.27
CA GLY A 526 -1.49 9.43 3.46
C GLY A 526 -2.90 9.24 2.91
N THR A 527 -3.84 10.05 3.36
CA THR A 527 -5.16 10.18 2.71
C THR A 527 -5.02 10.70 1.27
N SER A 528 -3.92 11.37 0.98
CA SER A 528 -3.50 11.77 -0.37
C SER A 528 -3.31 10.59 -1.33
N MET A 529 -3.00 9.39 -0.84
CA MET A 529 -2.88 8.18 -1.66
C MET A 529 -4.21 7.45 -1.78
N SER A 530 -5.09 7.58 -0.79
CA SER A 530 -6.44 7.01 -0.86
C SER A 530 -7.34 7.75 -1.84
N CYS A 531 -7.25 9.06 -1.88
CA CYS A 531 -8.03 9.91 -2.78
C CYS A 531 -7.89 9.49 -4.25
N PRO A 532 -6.70 9.34 -4.84
CA PRO A 532 -6.53 8.91 -6.23
C PRO A 532 -6.96 7.45 -6.46
N HIS A 533 -6.97 6.57 -5.46
CA HIS A 533 -7.59 5.25 -5.60
C HIS A 533 -9.09 5.39 -5.86
N VAL A 534 -9.77 6.21 -5.08
CA VAL A 534 -11.21 6.45 -5.29
C VAL A 534 -11.44 7.18 -6.61
N ALA A 535 -10.56 8.12 -7.01
CA ALA A 535 -10.63 8.77 -8.33
C ALA A 535 -10.51 7.74 -9.48
N GLY A 536 -9.58 6.80 -9.37
CA GLY A 536 -9.44 5.71 -10.35
C GLY A 536 -10.67 4.82 -10.41
N VAL A 537 -11.31 4.50 -9.27
CA VAL A 537 -12.57 3.72 -9.24
C VAL A 537 -13.73 4.54 -9.79
N ALA A 538 -13.85 5.82 -9.45
CA ALA A 538 -14.88 6.71 -10.02
C ALA A 538 -14.76 6.80 -11.54
N ALA A 539 -13.52 6.96 -12.05
CA ALA A 539 -13.23 6.91 -13.48
C ALA A 539 -13.63 5.56 -14.10
N TYR A 540 -13.32 4.45 -13.42
CA TYR A 540 -13.72 3.11 -13.86
C TYR A 540 -15.25 2.96 -13.95
N VAL A 541 -16.01 3.45 -12.96
CA VAL A 541 -17.48 3.48 -12.99
C VAL A 541 -17.98 4.31 -14.18
N LYS A 542 -17.37 5.48 -14.45
CA LYS A 542 -17.76 6.33 -15.59
C LYS A 542 -17.51 5.65 -16.95
N THR A 543 -16.64 4.66 -17.06
CA THR A 543 -16.49 3.89 -18.32
C THR A 543 -17.70 3.03 -18.64
N PHE A 544 -18.49 2.63 -17.64
CA PHE A 544 -19.72 1.87 -17.80
C PHE A 544 -20.96 2.78 -17.81
N HIS A 545 -20.87 3.89 -17.08
CA HIS A 545 -21.97 4.85 -16.88
C HIS A 545 -21.55 6.29 -17.21
N PRO A 546 -21.24 6.60 -18.48
CA PRO A 546 -20.65 7.90 -18.86
C PRO A 546 -21.58 9.11 -18.58
N HIS A 547 -22.89 8.87 -18.48
CA HIS A 547 -23.89 9.91 -18.25
C HIS A 547 -24.29 10.09 -16.78
N TRP A 548 -23.74 9.28 -15.86
CA TRP A 548 -24.07 9.44 -14.44
C TRP A 548 -23.53 10.76 -13.90
N SER A 549 -24.37 11.40 -13.11
CA SER A 549 -24.02 12.61 -12.36
C SER A 549 -22.95 12.34 -11.31
N PRO A 550 -22.27 13.37 -10.80
CA PRO A 550 -21.36 13.25 -9.66
C PRO A 550 -21.98 12.53 -8.46
N SER A 551 -23.24 12.86 -8.11
CA SER A 551 -23.96 12.25 -7.00
C SER A 551 -24.31 10.78 -7.25
N ALA A 552 -24.70 10.40 -8.47
CA ALA A 552 -24.95 9.00 -8.81
C ALA A 552 -23.69 8.16 -8.72
N VAL A 553 -22.54 8.65 -9.19
CA VAL A 553 -21.24 7.98 -9.03
C VAL A 553 -20.86 7.88 -7.55
N LYS A 554 -20.99 8.98 -6.79
CA LYS A 554 -20.75 8.99 -5.33
C LYS A 554 -21.61 7.95 -4.62
N SER A 555 -22.92 7.91 -4.93
CA SER A 555 -23.86 6.93 -4.39
C SER A 555 -23.41 5.50 -4.69
N ALA A 556 -23.06 5.19 -5.93
CA ALA A 556 -22.61 3.86 -6.34
C ALA A 556 -21.40 3.40 -5.53
N LEU A 557 -20.41 4.28 -5.33
CA LEU A 557 -19.20 3.98 -4.57
C LEU A 557 -19.51 3.71 -3.09
N MET A 558 -20.37 4.53 -2.49
CA MET A 558 -20.72 4.43 -1.07
C MET A 558 -21.61 3.22 -0.76
N THR A 559 -22.66 2.98 -1.56
CA THR A 559 -23.64 1.91 -1.29
C THR A 559 -23.09 0.51 -1.55
N THR A 560 -22.02 0.39 -2.33
CA THR A 560 -21.37 -0.89 -2.63
C THR A 560 -20.11 -1.14 -1.84
N ALA A 561 -19.71 -0.23 -0.95
CA ALA A 561 -18.50 -0.35 -0.15
C ALA A 561 -18.50 -1.66 0.68
N PHE A 562 -17.34 -2.24 0.88
CA PHE A 562 -17.18 -3.38 1.79
C PHE A 562 -17.37 -2.91 3.24
N PRO A 563 -18.16 -3.59 4.05
CA PRO A 563 -18.25 -3.30 5.47
C PRO A 563 -16.89 -3.52 6.15
N MET A 564 -16.50 -2.61 7.02
CA MET A 564 -15.28 -2.73 7.81
C MET A 564 -15.59 -3.21 9.24
N ASP A 565 -14.62 -3.90 9.84
CA ASP A 565 -14.73 -4.45 11.19
C ASP A 565 -14.64 -3.32 12.23
N ALA A 566 -15.78 -2.85 12.77
CA ALA A 566 -15.85 -1.75 13.73
C ALA A 566 -14.99 -1.98 15.00
N PRO A 567 -14.95 -3.17 15.64
CA PRO A 567 -14.07 -3.45 16.76
C PRO A 567 -12.57 -3.20 16.51
N ARG A 568 -12.12 -3.33 15.26
CA ARG A 568 -10.72 -3.09 14.85
C ARG A 568 -10.46 -1.68 14.35
N ASN A 569 -11.50 -0.93 14.08
CA ASN A 569 -11.43 0.41 13.53
C ASN A 569 -12.03 1.41 14.52
N GLN A 570 -11.18 1.94 15.40
CA GLN A 570 -11.59 2.94 16.38
C GLN A 570 -12.25 4.14 15.71
N GLY A 571 -13.46 4.47 16.13
CA GLY A 571 -14.28 5.53 15.54
C GLY A 571 -15.33 5.02 14.56
N ALA A 572 -15.28 3.72 14.19
CA ALA A 572 -16.24 3.07 13.30
C ALA A 572 -16.51 3.95 12.04
N GLU A 573 -17.76 4.24 11.75
CA GLU A 573 -18.17 5.02 10.57
C GLU A 573 -17.57 6.44 10.52
N PHE A 574 -17.19 7.02 11.65
CA PHE A 574 -16.44 8.30 11.69
C PHE A 574 -14.99 8.16 11.20
N ALA A 575 -14.49 6.94 11.10
CA ALA A 575 -13.14 6.66 10.61
C ALA A 575 -13.13 6.18 9.14
N TYR A 576 -14.10 5.35 8.71
CA TYR A 576 -14.10 4.74 7.37
C TYR A 576 -15.32 5.10 6.51
N GLY A 577 -16.26 5.91 7.01
CA GLY A 577 -17.50 6.28 6.27
C GLY A 577 -18.41 5.09 6.02
N SER A 578 -18.83 4.91 4.77
CA SER A 578 -19.68 3.77 4.34
C SER A 578 -18.93 2.44 4.27
N GLY A 579 -17.60 2.44 4.42
CA GLY A 579 -16.76 1.25 4.38
C GLY A 579 -15.55 1.38 3.46
N HIS A 580 -14.96 0.24 3.08
CA HIS A 580 -13.83 0.20 2.17
C HIS A 580 -14.31 0.09 0.71
N ILE A 581 -13.72 0.85 -0.20
CA ILE A 581 -14.16 0.93 -1.60
C ILE A 581 -14.17 -0.42 -2.31
N ASN A 582 -15.21 -0.67 -3.12
CA ASN A 582 -15.42 -1.91 -3.87
C ASN A 582 -15.60 -1.62 -5.37
N PRO A 583 -14.53 -1.61 -6.16
CA PRO A 583 -14.59 -1.26 -7.58
C PRO A 583 -15.50 -2.17 -8.39
N VAL A 584 -15.46 -3.47 -8.09
CA VAL A 584 -16.16 -4.49 -8.87
C VAL A 584 -17.67 -4.41 -8.71
N LYS A 585 -18.16 -4.09 -7.50
CA LYS A 585 -19.59 -3.90 -7.26
C LYS A 585 -20.08 -2.51 -7.68
N ALA A 586 -19.21 -1.50 -7.66
CA ALA A 586 -19.59 -0.12 -7.97
C ALA A 586 -20.07 0.09 -9.41
N ILE A 587 -19.72 -0.79 -10.35
CA ILE A 587 -20.23 -0.72 -11.75
C ILE A 587 -21.66 -1.27 -11.91
N ASP A 588 -22.17 -2.00 -10.92
CA ASP A 588 -23.55 -2.50 -10.89
C ASP A 588 -24.12 -2.41 -9.47
N PRO A 589 -24.41 -1.20 -8.99
CA PRO A 589 -24.82 -0.96 -7.60
C PRO A 589 -26.31 -1.26 -7.34
N GLY A 590 -27.10 -1.57 -8.38
CA GLY A 590 -28.54 -1.63 -8.31
C GLY A 590 -29.16 -0.23 -8.33
N LEU A 591 -29.55 0.28 -7.16
CA LEU A 591 -30.11 1.63 -7.04
C LEU A 591 -29.01 2.66 -6.75
N VAL A 592 -29.10 3.82 -7.36
CA VAL A 592 -28.27 4.99 -7.05
C VAL A 592 -29.15 6.13 -6.57
N TYR A 593 -28.66 6.85 -5.57
CA TYR A 593 -29.25 8.12 -5.14
C TYR A 593 -28.67 9.23 -5.98
N ASP A 594 -29.51 10.03 -6.57
CA ASP A 594 -29.11 11.20 -7.33
C ASP A 594 -29.63 12.48 -6.67
N THR A 595 -28.84 13.53 -6.71
CA THR A 595 -29.20 14.85 -6.19
C THR A 595 -29.19 15.86 -7.30
N VAL A 596 -30.12 16.80 -7.24
CA VAL A 596 -30.16 17.94 -8.16
C VAL A 596 -29.45 19.14 -7.54
N GLU A 597 -29.03 20.08 -8.38
CA GLU A 597 -28.34 21.32 -7.97
C GLU A 597 -29.05 22.06 -6.82
N GLY A 598 -30.38 22.14 -6.88
CA GLY A 598 -31.20 22.76 -5.83
C GLY A 598 -31.06 22.12 -4.44
N ASP A 599 -30.65 20.86 -4.35
CA ASP A 599 -30.42 20.19 -3.06
C ASP A 599 -29.11 20.70 -2.41
N ASN A 600 -28.09 20.97 -3.22
CA ASN A 600 -26.83 21.53 -2.76
C ASN A 600 -26.97 23.02 -2.34
N ILE A 601 -27.83 23.79 -3.03
CA ILE A 601 -28.09 25.20 -2.70
C ILE A 601 -28.87 25.34 -1.39
N ARG A 602 -29.77 24.39 -1.09
CA ARG A 602 -30.55 24.40 0.16
C ARG A 602 -29.76 24.00 1.40
N PHE A 603 -28.59 23.51 1.20
CA PHE A 603 -27.67 23.06 2.25
C PHE A 603 -26.79 24.22 2.76
#